data_2fe57f12ae894539cf4b204413ffb146
#
_entry.id   2fe57f12ae894539cf4b204413ffb146
#
_cell.length_a   1.000
_cell.length_b   1.000
_cell.length_c   1.000
_cell.angle_alpha   90.00
_cell.angle_beta   90.00
_cell.angle_gamma   90.00
#
_symmetry.space_group_name_H-M   'P 1'
#
loop_
_entity.id
_entity.type
_entity.pdbx_description
1 polymer ?
#
loop_
_entity_poly.entity_id
_entity_poly.type
_entity_poly.pdbx_seq_one_letter_code
_entity_poly.pdbx_strand_id
1 'polypeptide(L)'
;MEEVRRQKEEIRRRVWRLLREKGVARPPFPIEGRIPNFAGAEAAAALLVRSRAFQKAEVVFCNPDSPQRPVREAALHYGKMVVMASPRLRSGFLVLNPSKIPRSAYREASTIAGAFKYGSQTLDKLPQIDLKVAGSVAVSAEGGRVGKGGGFSDLEYA
;
A
#
# COMPACT_ATOMS: atom_id res chain seq x y z
N MET A 1 -6.88 -9.78 24.76
CA MET A 1 -5.75 -9.17 24.02
C MET A 1 -4.86 -10.23 23.40
N GLU A 2 -4.40 -11.17 24.21
CA GLU A 2 -3.54 -12.26 23.73
C GLU A 2 -4.28 -13.23 22.79
N GLU A 3 -5.53 -13.54 23.07
CA GLU A 3 -6.39 -14.33 22.21
C GLU A 3 -6.59 -13.69 20.84
N VAL A 4 -6.83 -12.39 20.80
CA VAL A 4 -6.98 -11.66 19.52
C VAL A 4 -5.68 -11.69 18.70
N ARG A 5 -4.53 -11.55 19.36
CA ARG A 5 -3.22 -11.65 18.68
C ARG A 5 -3.03 -13.04 18.08
N ARG A 6 -3.38 -14.08 18.82
CA ARG A 6 -3.28 -15.46 18.37
C ARG A 6 -4.16 -15.70 17.15
N GLN A 7 -5.41 -15.24 17.19
CA GLN A 7 -6.34 -15.36 16.07
C GLN A 7 -5.84 -14.64 14.82
N LYS A 8 -5.33 -13.41 14.97
CA LYS A 8 -4.75 -12.67 13.87
C LYS A 8 -3.55 -13.40 13.25
N GLU A 9 -2.69 -13.95 14.09
CA GLU A 9 -1.51 -14.69 13.62
C GLU A 9 -1.92 -15.97 12.87
N GLU A 10 -2.92 -16.68 13.34
CA GLU A 10 -3.46 -17.84 12.63
C GLU A 10 -4.00 -17.46 11.25
N ILE A 11 -4.73 -16.34 11.15
CA ILE A 11 -5.24 -15.83 9.88
C ILE A 11 -4.09 -15.50 8.92
N ARG A 12 -3.05 -14.81 9.41
CA ARG A 12 -1.86 -14.48 8.59
C ARG A 12 -1.22 -15.73 8.01
N ARG A 13 -0.91 -16.71 8.86
CA ARG A 13 -0.27 -17.97 8.45
C ARG A 13 -1.12 -18.72 7.44
N ARG A 14 -2.42 -18.77 7.65
CA ARG A 14 -3.36 -19.43 6.75
C ARG A 14 -3.36 -18.75 5.37
N VAL A 15 -3.40 -17.43 5.31
CA VAL A 15 -3.41 -16.70 4.04
C VAL A 15 -2.07 -16.87 3.30
N TRP A 16 -0.94 -16.71 3.99
CA TRP A 16 0.37 -16.91 3.36
C TRP A 16 0.53 -18.31 2.80
N ARG A 17 0.12 -19.32 3.54
CA ARG A 17 0.15 -20.72 3.08
C ARG A 17 -0.75 -20.92 1.86
N LEU A 18 -1.96 -20.39 1.90
CA LEU A 18 -2.92 -20.50 0.81
C LEU A 18 -2.39 -19.90 -0.49
N LEU A 19 -1.77 -18.73 -0.40
CA LEU A 19 -1.17 -18.06 -1.57
C LEU A 19 -0.05 -18.91 -2.19
N ARG A 20 0.76 -19.57 -1.35
CA ARG A 20 1.81 -20.46 -1.83
C ARG A 20 1.22 -21.72 -2.47
N GLU A 21 0.29 -22.36 -1.80
CA GLU A 21 -0.33 -23.60 -2.28
C GLU A 21 -1.04 -23.40 -3.61
N LYS A 22 -1.67 -22.25 -3.81
CA LYS A 22 -2.33 -21.91 -5.07
C LYS A 22 -1.39 -21.38 -6.15
N GLY A 23 -0.11 -21.20 -5.85
CA GLY A 23 0.88 -20.72 -6.81
C GLY A 23 0.67 -19.26 -7.23
N VAL A 24 -0.02 -18.47 -6.45
CA VAL A 24 -0.33 -17.07 -6.77
C VAL A 24 0.53 -16.05 -6.02
N ALA A 25 1.39 -16.49 -5.12
CA ALA A 25 2.35 -15.61 -4.46
C ALA A 25 3.33 -15.03 -5.49
N ARG A 26 3.69 -13.76 -5.31
CA ARG A 26 4.64 -13.05 -6.18
C ARG A 26 5.70 -12.33 -5.35
N PRO A 27 6.88 -12.05 -5.94
CA PRO A 27 7.93 -11.33 -5.23
C PRO A 27 7.45 -10.00 -4.65
N PRO A 28 8.08 -9.52 -3.56
CA PRO A 28 9.29 -10.07 -2.92
C PRO A 28 9.02 -11.29 -2.04
N PHE A 29 9.98 -12.20 -2.01
CA PHE A 29 9.96 -13.40 -1.19
C PHE A 29 10.92 -13.27 -0.01
N PRO A 30 10.68 -13.96 1.12
CA PRO A 30 9.45 -14.72 1.42
C PRO A 30 8.24 -13.80 1.62
N ILE A 31 7.05 -14.30 1.33
CA ILE A 31 5.82 -13.51 1.52
C ILE A 31 5.41 -13.43 3.00
N GLU A 32 5.88 -14.37 3.81
CA GLU A 32 5.62 -14.41 5.25
C GLU A 32 6.23 -13.18 5.93
N GLY A 33 5.49 -12.59 6.85
CA GLY A 33 5.91 -11.37 7.54
C GLY A 33 5.71 -10.10 6.71
N ARG A 34 5.10 -10.20 5.53
CA ARG A 34 4.85 -9.08 4.61
C ARG A 34 3.36 -8.93 4.32
N ILE A 35 2.99 -7.77 3.81
CA ILE A 35 1.78 -7.66 3.01
C ILE A 35 2.11 -8.34 1.68
N PRO A 36 1.55 -9.52 1.40
CA PRO A 36 2.04 -10.36 0.31
C PRO A 36 1.65 -9.82 -1.06
N ASN A 37 2.61 -9.88 -1.99
CA ASN A 37 2.29 -9.62 -3.38
C ASN A 37 1.69 -10.88 -4.03
N PHE A 38 0.83 -10.70 -5.00
CA PHE A 38 0.05 -11.80 -5.57
C PHE A 38 -0.29 -11.56 -7.05
N ALA A 39 -0.53 -12.66 -7.75
CA ALA A 39 -1.07 -12.59 -9.11
C ALA A 39 -2.48 -11.96 -9.05
N GLY A 40 -2.67 -10.89 -9.79
CA GLY A 40 -3.92 -10.13 -9.76
C GLY A 40 -3.85 -8.80 -9.03
N ALA A 41 -2.71 -8.42 -8.48
CA ALA A 41 -2.54 -7.11 -7.83
C ALA A 41 -2.87 -5.96 -8.78
N GLU A 42 -2.47 -6.06 -10.03
CA GLU A 42 -2.75 -5.06 -11.06
C GLU A 42 -4.25 -5.00 -11.40
N ALA A 43 -4.91 -6.15 -11.47
CA ALA A 43 -6.36 -6.22 -11.68
C ALA A 43 -7.12 -5.61 -10.49
N ALA A 44 -6.67 -5.86 -9.27
CA ALA A 44 -7.24 -5.26 -8.07
C ALA A 44 -7.10 -3.74 -8.09
N ALA A 45 -5.93 -3.23 -8.49
CA ALA A 45 -5.73 -1.78 -8.66
C ALA A 45 -6.67 -1.19 -9.71
N ALA A 46 -6.89 -1.89 -10.82
CA ALA A 46 -7.81 -1.45 -11.87
C ALA A 46 -9.26 -1.35 -11.35
N LEU A 47 -9.68 -2.26 -10.48
CA LEU A 47 -10.99 -2.19 -9.83
C LEU A 47 -11.09 -0.98 -8.91
N LEU A 48 -10.06 -0.71 -8.12
CA LEU A 48 -10.02 0.46 -7.24
C LEU A 48 -10.13 1.75 -8.03
N VAL A 49 -9.40 1.87 -9.12
CA VAL A 49 -9.41 3.05 -10.00
C VAL A 49 -10.82 3.37 -10.50
N ARG A 50 -11.64 2.35 -10.72
CA ARG A 50 -13.02 2.52 -11.17
C ARG A 50 -13.97 2.94 -10.05
N SER A 51 -13.54 2.87 -8.80
CA SER A 51 -14.39 3.25 -7.67
C SER A 51 -14.59 4.76 -7.61
N ARG A 52 -15.74 5.15 -7.08
CA ARG A 52 -16.07 6.56 -6.88
C ARG A 52 -15.12 7.23 -5.90
N ALA A 53 -14.75 6.51 -4.84
CA ALA A 53 -13.81 7.03 -3.84
C ALA A 53 -12.47 7.40 -4.47
N PHE A 54 -11.92 6.53 -5.32
CA PHE A 54 -10.68 6.84 -6.03
C PHE A 54 -10.86 8.01 -7.01
N GLN A 55 -11.92 7.98 -7.81
CA GLN A 55 -12.15 9.02 -8.81
C GLN A 55 -12.27 10.42 -8.21
N LYS A 56 -12.88 10.54 -7.04
CA LYS A 56 -13.04 11.82 -6.35
C LYS A 56 -11.81 12.29 -5.60
N ALA A 57 -10.93 11.38 -5.20
CA ALA A 57 -9.76 11.73 -4.40
C ALA A 57 -8.75 12.53 -5.21
N GLU A 58 -8.23 13.59 -4.64
CA GLU A 58 -7.11 14.36 -5.19
C GLU A 58 -5.78 13.91 -4.58
N VAL A 59 -5.81 13.49 -3.31
CA VAL A 59 -4.64 13.01 -2.57
C VAL A 59 -4.92 11.62 -2.03
N VAL A 60 -4.10 10.67 -2.44
CA VAL A 60 -4.20 9.27 -2.05
C VAL A 60 -3.04 8.90 -1.15
N PHE A 61 -3.33 8.44 0.06
CA PHE A 61 -2.34 7.84 0.94
C PHE A 61 -2.32 6.34 0.68
N CYS A 62 -1.16 5.80 0.34
CA CYS A 62 -1.01 4.40 0.01
C CYS A 62 0.19 3.81 0.73
N ASN A 63 0.04 2.63 1.33
CA ASN A 63 1.15 1.94 1.95
C ASN A 63 2.25 1.61 0.92
N PRO A 64 3.53 1.49 1.36
CA PRO A 64 4.65 1.27 0.45
C PRO A 64 4.81 -0.17 -0.04
N ASP A 65 3.96 -1.09 0.41
CA ASP A 65 4.10 -2.51 0.08
C ASP A 65 3.95 -2.79 -1.42
N SER A 66 4.56 -3.87 -1.88
CA SER A 66 4.61 -4.24 -3.29
C SER A 66 3.24 -4.41 -3.96
N PRO A 67 2.23 -5.06 -3.34
CA PRO A 67 0.94 -5.23 -4.01
C PRO A 67 0.20 -3.93 -4.25
N GLN A 68 0.53 -2.85 -3.53
CA GLN A 68 -0.07 -1.54 -3.76
C GLN A 68 0.70 -0.69 -4.78
N ARG A 69 1.86 -1.14 -5.28
CA ARG A 69 2.61 -0.38 -6.29
C ARG A 69 1.74 0.00 -7.51
N PRO A 70 0.94 -0.91 -8.09
CA PRO A 70 0.06 -0.53 -9.21
C PRO A 70 -0.95 0.57 -8.86
N VAL A 71 -1.41 0.63 -7.61
CA VAL A 71 -2.28 1.72 -7.15
C VAL A 71 -1.54 3.04 -7.14
N ARG A 72 -0.32 3.07 -6.63
CA ARG A 72 0.51 4.29 -6.60
C ARG A 72 0.81 4.78 -8.01
N GLU A 73 1.18 3.88 -8.90
CA GLU A 73 1.41 4.22 -10.30
C GLU A 73 0.14 4.78 -10.96
N ALA A 74 -0.98 4.12 -10.80
CA ALA A 74 -2.26 4.57 -11.36
C ALA A 74 -2.66 5.95 -10.85
N ALA A 75 -2.49 6.19 -9.55
CA ALA A 75 -2.82 7.49 -8.95
C ALA A 75 -2.01 8.62 -9.62
N LEU A 76 -0.73 8.40 -9.88
CA LEU A 76 0.10 9.38 -10.60
C LEU A 76 -0.41 9.61 -12.02
N HIS A 77 -0.77 8.55 -12.75
CA HIS A 77 -1.31 8.67 -14.10
C HIS A 77 -2.64 9.41 -14.15
N TYR A 78 -3.43 9.34 -13.08
CA TYR A 78 -4.68 10.10 -12.97
C TYR A 78 -4.49 11.49 -12.37
N GLY A 79 -3.25 11.96 -12.25
CA GLY A 79 -2.96 13.31 -11.78
C GLY A 79 -3.14 13.52 -10.28
N LYS A 80 -3.16 12.45 -9.50
CA LYS A 80 -3.36 12.52 -8.05
C LYS A 80 -2.02 12.55 -7.31
N MET A 81 -1.95 13.33 -6.24
CA MET A 81 -0.81 13.26 -5.33
C MET A 81 -0.84 11.94 -4.56
N VAL A 82 0.32 11.34 -4.40
CA VAL A 82 0.48 10.11 -3.62
C VAL A 82 1.32 10.42 -2.38
N VAL A 83 0.79 10.06 -1.23
CA VAL A 83 1.51 10.12 0.04
C VAL A 83 1.75 8.68 0.51
N MET A 84 2.96 8.37 0.89
CA MET A 84 3.30 7.07 1.43
C MET A 84 4.26 7.22 2.61
N ALA A 85 4.13 6.34 3.58
CA ALA A 85 5.10 6.25 4.66
C ALA A 85 6.39 5.64 4.13
N SER A 86 7.52 6.13 4.61
CA SER A 86 8.78 5.43 4.40
C SER A 86 8.76 4.11 5.20
N PRO A 87 9.57 3.10 4.81
CA PRO A 87 9.59 1.84 5.54
C PRO A 87 9.82 2.06 7.04
N ARG A 88 8.94 1.53 7.86
CA ARG A 88 8.94 1.66 9.33
C ARG A 88 8.92 3.11 9.82
N LEU A 89 8.46 4.04 8.99
CA LEU A 89 8.42 5.48 9.29
C LEU A 89 9.79 6.11 9.62
N ARG A 90 10.88 5.46 9.25
CA ARG A 90 12.24 5.94 9.59
C ARG A 90 12.59 7.30 9.00
N SER A 91 12.08 7.59 7.80
CA SER A 91 12.30 8.84 7.10
C SER A 91 11.02 9.67 6.97
N GLY A 92 10.03 9.41 7.84
CA GLY A 92 8.73 10.07 7.79
C GLY A 92 7.91 9.64 6.59
N PHE A 93 7.39 10.62 5.87
CA PHE A 93 6.51 10.40 4.73
C PHE A 93 7.14 10.91 3.43
N LEU A 94 6.72 10.30 2.34
CA LEU A 94 7.12 10.69 0.99
C LEU A 94 5.87 11.19 0.26
N VAL A 95 6.01 12.35 -0.40
CA VAL A 95 4.93 12.96 -1.17
C VAL A 95 5.35 12.98 -2.63
N LEU A 96 4.57 12.32 -3.48
CA LEU A 96 4.78 12.27 -4.92
C LEU A 96 3.78 13.20 -5.59
N ASN A 97 4.29 14.25 -6.23
CA ASN A 97 3.47 15.18 -6.99
C ASN A 97 3.63 14.89 -8.48
N PRO A 98 2.59 14.40 -9.18
CA PRO A 98 2.72 14.00 -10.58
C PRO A 98 3.13 15.14 -11.50
N SER A 99 2.84 16.40 -11.15
CA SER A 99 3.24 17.54 -11.96
C SER A 99 4.75 17.81 -11.92
N LYS A 100 5.46 17.25 -10.94
CA LYS A 100 6.90 17.40 -10.74
C LYS A 100 7.70 16.17 -11.14
N ILE A 101 7.03 15.14 -11.62
CA ILE A 101 7.65 13.87 -11.99
C ILE A 101 7.41 13.64 -13.49
N PRO A 102 8.44 13.30 -14.28
CA PRO A 102 8.23 12.95 -15.68
C PRO A 102 7.26 11.75 -15.77
N ARG A 103 6.31 11.82 -16.69
CA ARG A 103 5.31 10.77 -16.87
C ARG A 103 5.96 9.40 -17.12
N SER A 104 7.05 9.36 -17.85
CA SER A 104 7.82 8.12 -18.11
C SER A 104 8.42 7.52 -16.84
N ALA A 105 8.51 8.28 -15.75
CA ALA A 105 9.08 7.82 -14.49
C ALA A 105 8.01 7.39 -13.47
N TYR A 106 6.72 7.42 -13.80
CA TYR A 106 5.66 7.09 -12.84
C TYR A 106 5.76 5.67 -12.30
N ARG A 107 6.12 4.71 -13.14
CA ARG A 107 6.33 3.33 -12.67
C ARG A 107 7.47 3.25 -11.68
N GLU A 108 8.61 3.84 -11.98
CA GLU A 108 9.77 3.89 -11.07
C GLU A 108 9.43 4.64 -9.79
N ALA A 109 8.78 5.81 -9.90
CA ALA A 109 8.39 6.61 -8.74
C ALA A 109 7.43 5.87 -7.80
N SER A 110 6.67 4.91 -8.31
CA SER A 110 5.74 4.10 -7.51
C SER A 110 6.42 3.02 -6.68
N THR A 111 7.72 2.78 -6.87
CA THR A 111 8.54 1.92 -6.00
C THR A 111 9.05 2.69 -4.80
N ILE A 112 9.52 1.99 -3.76
CA ILE A 112 10.10 2.64 -2.59
C ILE A 112 11.33 3.46 -2.98
N ALA A 113 12.27 2.87 -3.71
CA ALA A 113 13.49 3.56 -4.15
C ALA A 113 13.18 4.76 -5.02
N GLY A 114 12.26 4.61 -5.97
CA GLY A 114 11.84 5.69 -6.85
C GLY A 114 11.10 6.79 -6.11
N ALA A 115 10.34 6.45 -5.09
CA ALA A 115 9.67 7.45 -4.26
C ALA A 115 10.67 8.34 -3.52
N PHE A 116 11.76 7.79 -3.03
CA PHE A 116 12.84 8.60 -2.46
C PHE A 116 13.51 9.51 -3.50
N LYS A 117 13.66 9.01 -4.72
CA LYS A 117 14.30 9.76 -5.82
C LYS A 117 13.44 10.91 -6.33
N TYR A 118 12.15 10.67 -6.52
CA TYR A 118 11.23 11.62 -7.18
C TYR A 118 10.32 12.37 -6.23
N GLY A 119 10.16 11.90 -5.00
CA GLY A 119 9.27 12.50 -4.03
C GLY A 119 9.97 13.51 -3.13
N SER A 120 9.15 14.18 -2.32
CA SER A 120 9.61 15.07 -1.25
C SER A 120 9.40 14.40 0.08
N GLN A 121 10.41 14.43 0.96
CA GLN A 121 10.30 13.90 2.32
C GLN A 121 9.72 14.95 3.25
N THR A 122 8.86 14.51 4.16
CA THR A 122 8.35 15.33 5.25
C THR A 122 8.09 14.48 6.48
N LEU A 123 8.27 15.06 7.66
CA LEU A 123 7.98 14.39 8.92
C LEU A 123 6.54 14.64 9.36
N ASP A 124 5.97 15.79 9.05
CA ASP A 124 4.71 16.25 9.63
C ASP A 124 3.83 17.09 8.70
N LYS A 125 4.36 17.58 7.60
CA LYS A 125 3.63 18.50 6.70
C LYS A 125 2.97 17.72 5.56
N LEU A 126 1.87 17.04 5.88
CA LEU A 126 1.11 16.29 4.89
C LEU A 126 -0.04 17.12 4.31
N PRO A 127 -0.35 16.97 3.01
CA PRO A 127 -1.60 17.49 2.48
C PRO A 127 -2.79 16.75 3.09
N GLN A 128 -3.97 17.33 2.95
CA GLN A 128 -5.19 16.64 3.38
C GLN A 128 -5.38 15.37 2.54
N ILE A 129 -5.54 14.24 3.21
CA ILE A 129 -5.72 12.93 2.58
C ILE A 129 -7.20 12.72 2.27
N ASP A 130 -7.51 12.37 1.03
CA ASP A 130 -8.90 12.10 0.61
C ASP A 130 -9.22 10.61 0.61
N LEU A 131 -8.23 9.76 0.41
CA LEU A 131 -8.39 8.31 0.38
C LEU A 131 -7.14 7.64 0.93
N LYS A 132 -7.33 6.70 1.85
CA LYS A 132 -6.24 5.84 2.33
C LYS A 132 -6.42 4.44 1.75
N VAL A 133 -5.37 3.93 1.12
CA VAL A 133 -5.29 2.55 0.62
C VAL A 133 -4.34 1.79 1.52
N ALA A 134 -4.88 0.90 2.34
CA ALA A 134 -4.11 0.14 3.32
C ALA A 134 -3.79 -1.25 2.79
N GLY A 135 -2.51 -1.63 2.86
CA GLY A 135 -2.08 -2.99 2.58
C GLY A 135 -2.59 -3.93 3.67
N SER A 136 -3.06 -5.11 3.29
CA SER A 136 -3.62 -6.08 4.22
C SER A 136 -3.23 -7.49 3.83
N VAL A 137 -3.02 -8.34 4.84
CA VAL A 137 -2.85 -9.78 4.62
C VAL A 137 -4.22 -10.43 4.35
N ALA A 138 -5.23 -9.99 5.08
CA ALA A 138 -6.59 -10.48 4.92
C ALA A 138 -7.60 -9.37 5.19
N VAL A 139 -8.74 -9.45 4.54
CA VAL A 139 -9.88 -8.54 4.74
C VAL A 139 -11.16 -9.36 4.80
N SER A 140 -12.14 -8.85 5.54
CA SER A 140 -13.47 -9.44 5.59
C SER A 140 -14.48 -8.58 4.84
N ALA A 141 -15.62 -9.18 4.49
CA ALA A 141 -16.70 -8.47 3.82
C ALA A 141 -17.28 -7.34 4.68
N GLU A 142 -17.14 -7.43 6.00
CA GLU A 142 -17.62 -6.46 6.96
C GLU A 142 -16.63 -5.31 7.22
N GLY A 143 -15.51 -5.28 6.49
CA GLY A 143 -14.52 -4.22 6.61
C GLY A 143 -13.40 -4.48 7.63
N GLY A 144 -13.35 -5.68 8.21
CA GLY A 144 -12.23 -6.07 9.06
C GLY A 144 -10.97 -6.26 8.24
N ARG A 145 -9.81 -5.94 8.81
CA ARG A 145 -8.51 -6.16 8.16
C ARG A 145 -7.47 -6.69 9.12
N VAL A 146 -6.56 -7.47 8.59
CA VAL A 146 -5.39 -7.95 9.32
C VAL A 146 -4.14 -7.51 8.55
N GLY A 147 -3.30 -6.73 9.21
CA GLY A 147 -2.01 -6.30 8.67
C GLY A 147 -0.92 -7.36 8.88
N LYS A 148 0.32 -6.99 8.61
CA LYS A 148 1.46 -7.92 8.76
C LYS A 148 1.95 -8.12 10.20
N GLY A 149 1.41 -7.34 11.14
CA GLY A 149 1.73 -7.46 12.56
C GLY A 149 2.58 -6.32 13.14
N GLY A 150 3.10 -5.42 12.30
CA GLY A 150 3.98 -4.34 12.76
C GLY A 150 3.26 -3.13 13.36
N GLY A 151 1.94 -2.99 13.15
CA GLY A 151 1.16 -1.86 13.67
C GLY A 151 1.42 -0.51 12.99
N PHE A 152 2.25 -0.46 11.94
CA PHE A 152 2.64 0.79 11.28
C PHE A 152 1.48 1.50 10.59
N SER A 153 0.50 0.76 10.08
CA SER A 153 -0.67 1.35 9.44
C SER A 153 -1.52 2.16 10.42
N ASP A 154 -1.62 1.69 11.64
CA ASP A 154 -2.32 2.40 12.72
C ASP A 154 -1.56 3.66 13.14
N LEU A 155 -0.23 3.58 13.20
CA LEU A 155 0.63 4.73 13.48
C LEU A 155 0.53 5.79 12.38
N GLU A 156 0.45 5.38 11.13
CA GLU A 156 0.29 6.28 9.99
C GLU A 156 -1.04 7.03 10.04
N TYR A 157 -2.10 6.34 10.49
CA TYR A 157 -3.44 6.94 10.60
C TYR A 157 -3.51 7.94 11.76
N ALA A 158 -2.82 7.65 12.85
CA ALA A 158 -2.79 8.54 14.00
C ALA A 158 -2.06 9.84 13.71
#